data_e8a83fae1e98e44f7540d55ef61748db
#
_entry.id   e8a83fae1e98e44f7540d55ef61748db
#
_cell.length_a   1.000
_cell.length_b   1.000
_cell.length_c   1.000
_cell.angle_alpha   90.00
_cell.angle_beta   90.00
_cell.angle_gamma   90.00
#
_symmetry.space_group_name_H-M   'P 1'
#
loop_
_entity.id
_entity.type
_entity.pdbx_description
1 polymer ?
#
loop_
_entity_poly.entity_id
_entity_poly.type
_entity_poly.pdbx_seq_one_letter_code
_entity_poly.pdbx_strand_id
1 'polypeptide(L)'
;PDGEPKTWAIVAHCFTCNISVPAVSRIAKALKNRGIGVLRFDFAGLGASAGNFTESTFSADVEDLKAACRWMNSQGRTVKLLVGHSLGGAAVLAAAGDLDSVVAVTTIAAPSDPGHVAEILKDRLTPVFQQGTAVIQIAGHEMLVGAPIFHDLKNQDDFHKKISSLSAALLVMHSPQDGVVDVHNAMDIYRSAQMPKSFVALDGADHLLTRPGVAAWAGEIIASWVSRYV
;
A
#
# COMPACT_ATOMS: atom_id res chain seq x y z
N PRO A 1 -15.23 -9.15 11.98
CA PRO A 1 -15.44 -9.01 13.43
C PRO A 1 -16.57 -9.96 13.88
N ASP A 2 -16.57 -10.28 15.17
CA ASP A 2 -17.69 -10.98 15.79
C ASP A 2 -18.77 -9.92 16.07
N GLY A 3 -19.67 -9.70 15.12
CA GLY A 3 -20.66 -8.64 15.10
C GLY A 3 -20.49 -7.70 13.91
N GLU A 4 -21.34 -6.66 13.84
CA GLU A 4 -21.24 -5.65 12.78
C GLU A 4 -20.00 -4.78 12.96
N PRO A 5 -19.21 -4.56 11.89
CA PRO A 5 -18.06 -3.68 11.95
C PRO A 5 -18.46 -2.24 12.30
N LYS A 6 -17.69 -1.60 13.15
CA LYS A 6 -17.86 -0.16 13.46
C LYS A 6 -17.45 0.73 12.28
N THR A 7 -16.48 0.27 11.50
CA THR A 7 -15.96 0.94 10.31
C THR A 7 -15.32 -0.06 9.38
N TRP A 8 -14.99 0.36 8.15
CA TRP A 8 -14.36 -0.50 7.16
C TRP A 8 -13.02 0.06 6.71
N ALA A 9 -12.09 -0.88 6.43
CA ALA A 9 -10.78 -0.61 5.89
C ALA A 9 -10.54 -1.40 4.61
N ILE A 10 -9.68 -0.86 3.74
CA ILE A 10 -9.07 -1.61 2.63
C ILE A 10 -7.58 -1.75 2.92
N VAL A 11 -7.04 -2.95 2.73
CA VAL A 11 -5.60 -3.23 2.86
C VAL A 11 -5.02 -3.59 1.50
N ALA A 12 -4.17 -2.71 0.96
CA ALA A 12 -3.46 -2.85 -0.30
C ALA A 12 -2.10 -3.53 -0.09
N HIS A 13 -1.83 -4.57 -0.87
CA HIS A 13 -0.58 -5.34 -0.80
C HIS A 13 0.56 -4.68 -1.57
N CYS A 14 1.78 -5.22 -1.41
CA CYS A 14 2.99 -4.75 -2.06
C CYS A 14 3.06 -5.12 -3.56
N PHE A 15 4.03 -4.52 -4.28
CA PHE A 15 4.33 -4.84 -5.68
C PHE A 15 4.56 -6.35 -5.89
N THR A 16 3.92 -6.93 -6.90
CA THR A 16 3.97 -8.37 -7.21
C THR A 16 3.50 -9.32 -6.10
N CYS A 17 2.91 -8.79 -5.05
CA CYS A 17 2.34 -9.57 -3.96
C CYS A 17 0.90 -10.01 -4.26
N ASN A 18 0.26 -10.60 -3.26
CA ASN A 18 -1.17 -10.90 -3.25
C ASN A 18 -1.71 -10.91 -1.82
N ILE A 19 -3.00 -11.13 -1.66
CA ILE A 19 -3.66 -11.15 -0.33
C ILE A 19 -3.16 -12.23 0.62
N SER A 20 -2.43 -13.25 0.11
CA SER A 20 -1.90 -14.35 0.93
C SER A 20 -0.62 -13.97 1.68
N VAL A 21 0.00 -12.82 1.35
CA VAL A 21 1.20 -12.34 2.06
C VAL A 21 0.93 -12.26 3.57
N PRO A 22 1.77 -12.89 4.40
CA PRO A 22 1.53 -12.98 5.84
C PRO A 22 1.33 -11.63 6.54
N ALA A 23 2.05 -10.59 6.11
CA ALA A 23 1.91 -9.24 6.66
C ALA A 23 0.49 -8.71 6.48
N VAL A 24 -0.04 -8.73 5.24
CA VAL A 24 -1.40 -8.29 4.90
C VAL A 24 -2.46 -9.04 5.71
N SER A 25 -2.32 -10.38 5.78
CA SER A 25 -3.23 -11.24 6.54
C SER A 25 -3.22 -10.94 8.04
N ARG A 26 -2.05 -10.74 8.64
CA ARG A 26 -1.90 -10.48 10.07
C ARG A 26 -2.40 -9.09 10.45
N ILE A 27 -2.11 -8.08 9.64
CA ILE A 27 -2.64 -6.72 9.82
C ILE A 27 -4.17 -6.74 9.74
N ALA A 28 -4.75 -7.36 8.70
CA ALA A 28 -6.20 -7.48 8.55
C ALA A 28 -6.86 -8.21 9.73
N LYS A 29 -6.21 -9.26 10.25
CA LYS A 29 -6.69 -9.99 11.44
C LYS A 29 -6.68 -9.10 12.68
N ALA A 30 -5.64 -8.32 12.90
CA ALA A 30 -5.55 -7.40 14.03
C ALA A 30 -6.65 -6.32 13.97
N LEU A 31 -6.87 -5.71 12.79
CA LEU A 31 -7.95 -4.76 12.55
C LEU A 31 -9.32 -5.40 12.82
N LYS A 32 -9.55 -6.62 12.29
CA LYS A 32 -10.78 -7.39 12.55
C LYS A 32 -11.05 -7.58 14.04
N ASN A 33 -10.03 -7.95 14.81
CA ASN A 33 -10.15 -8.18 16.27
C ASN A 33 -10.53 -6.90 17.04
N ARG A 34 -10.31 -5.74 16.45
CA ARG A 34 -10.70 -4.42 17.00
C ARG A 34 -12.02 -3.89 16.45
N GLY A 35 -12.81 -4.73 15.76
CA GLY A 35 -14.12 -4.36 15.25
C GLY A 35 -14.10 -3.60 13.93
N ILE A 36 -12.97 -3.57 13.21
CA ILE A 36 -12.84 -2.96 11.89
C ILE A 36 -13.06 -4.05 10.83
N GLY A 37 -14.05 -3.85 9.95
CA GLY A 37 -14.23 -4.70 8.78
C GLY A 37 -13.10 -4.45 7.78
N VAL A 38 -12.60 -5.51 7.12
CA VAL A 38 -11.45 -5.36 6.21
C VAL A 38 -11.75 -6.03 4.88
N LEU A 39 -11.61 -5.27 3.81
CA LEU A 39 -11.46 -5.79 2.45
C LEU A 39 -9.98 -5.95 2.14
N ARG A 40 -9.61 -7.13 1.66
CA ARG A 40 -8.35 -7.40 0.96
C ARG A 40 -8.71 -7.89 -0.43
N PHE A 41 -8.06 -7.37 -1.44
CA PHE A 41 -8.23 -7.79 -2.82
C PHE A 41 -6.86 -7.87 -3.50
N ASP A 42 -6.76 -8.63 -4.55
CA ASP A 42 -5.59 -8.68 -5.42
C ASP A 42 -5.76 -7.65 -6.54
N PHE A 43 -4.75 -6.83 -6.79
CA PHE A 43 -4.74 -5.93 -7.94
C PHE A 43 -4.85 -6.71 -9.26
N ALA A 44 -5.31 -6.06 -10.32
CA ALA A 44 -5.52 -6.69 -11.62
C ALA A 44 -4.27 -7.46 -12.11
N GLY A 45 -4.48 -8.70 -12.55
CA GLY A 45 -3.41 -9.60 -13.00
C GLY A 45 -2.58 -10.26 -11.91
N LEU A 46 -2.90 -10.03 -10.62
CA LEU A 46 -2.23 -10.67 -9.48
C LEU A 46 -3.18 -11.61 -8.72
N GLY A 47 -2.61 -12.59 -8.04
CA GLY A 47 -3.34 -13.52 -7.17
C GLY A 47 -4.53 -14.19 -7.88
N ALA A 48 -5.74 -13.95 -7.37
CA ALA A 48 -6.99 -14.49 -7.94
C ALA A 48 -7.72 -13.48 -8.83
N SER A 49 -7.25 -12.24 -8.96
CA SER A 49 -7.86 -11.22 -9.82
C SER A 49 -7.57 -11.49 -11.29
N ALA A 50 -8.59 -11.28 -12.13
CA ALA A 50 -8.44 -11.36 -13.58
C ALA A 50 -7.51 -10.24 -14.10
N GLY A 51 -7.06 -10.40 -15.36
CA GLY A 51 -6.16 -9.44 -16.02
C GLY A 51 -4.80 -10.04 -16.32
N ASN A 52 -3.95 -9.21 -16.90
CA ASN A 52 -2.57 -9.56 -17.24
C ASN A 52 -1.62 -8.57 -16.55
N PHE A 53 -0.85 -9.03 -15.58
CA PHE A 53 0.06 -8.17 -14.83
C PHE A 53 1.15 -7.53 -15.72
N THR A 54 1.50 -8.13 -16.84
CA THR A 54 2.48 -7.54 -17.77
C THR A 54 1.97 -6.27 -18.46
N GLU A 55 0.66 -6.06 -18.47
CA GLU A 55 -0.02 -4.88 -19.01
C GLU A 55 -0.45 -3.89 -17.91
N SER A 56 -0.27 -4.25 -16.63
CA SER A 56 -0.66 -3.43 -15.50
C SER A 56 0.19 -2.16 -15.39
N THR A 57 -0.36 -1.15 -14.72
CA THR A 57 0.29 0.13 -14.42
C THR A 57 0.02 0.51 -12.96
N PHE A 58 0.83 1.37 -12.38
CA PHE A 58 0.58 1.92 -11.04
C PHE A 58 -0.74 2.74 -11.01
N SER A 59 -1.01 3.47 -12.07
CA SER A 59 -2.27 4.22 -12.21
C SER A 59 -3.49 3.28 -12.24
N ALA A 60 -3.38 2.09 -12.86
CA ALA A 60 -4.42 1.07 -12.82
C ALA A 60 -4.63 0.53 -11.40
N ASP A 61 -3.56 0.27 -10.64
CA ASP A 61 -3.65 -0.14 -9.23
C ASP A 61 -4.38 0.91 -8.37
N VAL A 62 -4.12 2.20 -8.61
CA VAL A 62 -4.82 3.30 -7.96
C VAL A 62 -6.32 3.30 -8.29
N GLU A 63 -6.68 3.07 -9.56
CA GLU A 63 -8.09 2.99 -9.97
C GLU A 63 -8.79 1.73 -9.44
N ASP A 64 -8.11 0.58 -9.36
CA ASP A 64 -8.62 -0.64 -8.71
C ASP A 64 -8.97 -0.37 -7.24
N LEU A 65 -8.10 0.33 -6.53
CA LEU A 65 -8.32 0.72 -5.15
C LEU A 65 -9.53 1.64 -4.98
N LYS A 66 -9.67 2.65 -5.86
CA LYS A 66 -10.83 3.56 -5.89
C LYS A 66 -12.11 2.80 -6.22
N ALA A 67 -12.06 1.87 -7.18
CA ALA A 67 -13.20 1.03 -7.55
C ALA A 67 -13.63 0.14 -6.38
N ALA A 68 -12.68 -0.51 -5.70
CA ALA A 68 -12.96 -1.32 -4.50
C ALA A 68 -13.62 -0.48 -3.40
N CYS A 69 -13.14 0.75 -3.16
CA CYS A 69 -13.72 1.65 -2.17
C CYS A 69 -15.15 2.06 -2.55
N ARG A 70 -15.39 2.46 -3.80
CA ARG A 70 -16.73 2.81 -4.32
C ARG A 70 -17.70 1.63 -4.20
N TRP A 71 -17.24 0.43 -4.55
CA TRP A 71 -18.05 -0.78 -4.43
C TRP A 71 -18.44 -1.06 -2.97
N MET A 72 -17.47 -1.01 -2.04
CA MET A 72 -17.75 -1.19 -0.61
C MET A 72 -18.78 -0.18 -0.11
N ASN A 73 -18.61 1.09 -0.46
CA ASN A 73 -19.52 2.15 -0.05
C ASN A 73 -20.94 1.93 -0.63
N SER A 74 -21.07 1.44 -1.87
CA SER A 74 -22.36 1.12 -2.48
C SER A 74 -23.08 -0.06 -1.79
N GLN A 75 -22.33 -0.91 -1.10
CA GLN A 75 -22.88 -2.01 -0.29
C GLN A 75 -23.19 -1.59 1.17
N GLY A 76 -23.21 -0.29 1.47
CA GLY A 76 -23.41 0.22 2.83
C GLY A 76 -22.20 0.02 3.77
N ARG A 77 -21.05 -0.35 3.22
CA ARG A 77 -19.81 -0.61 3.96
C ARG A 77 -18.86 0.55 3.80
N THR A 78 -19.14 1.68 4.46
CA THR A 78 -18.37 2.91 4.29
C THR A 78 -16.91 2.73 4.70
N VAL A 79 -16.02 2.84 3.71
CA VAL A 79 -14.57 2.74 3.92
C VAL A 79 -14.06 4.06 4.51
N LYS A 80 -13.45 3.97 5.69
CA LYS A 80 -12.87 5.11 6.43
C LYS A 80 -11.35 5.05 6.49
N LEU A 81 -10.76 3.86 6.34
CA LEU A 81 -9.32 3.64 6.47
C LEU A 81 -8.77 2.95 5.23
N LEU A 82 -7.69 3.49 4.69
CA LEU A 82 -6.83 2.80 3.73
C LEU A 82 -5.50 2.43 4.41
N VAL A 83 -5.05 1.21 4.22
CA VAL A 83 -3.74 0.73 4.68
C VAL A 83 -2.99 0.18 3.48
N GLY A 84 -1.79 0.66 3.22
CA GLY A 84 -0.98 0.19 2.10
C GLY A 84 0.43 -0.22 2.52
N HIS A 85 0.90 -1.33 1.98
CA HIS A 85 2.25 -1.83 2.19
C HIS A 85 3.11 -1.64 0.94
N SER A 86 4.31 -1.09 1.09
CA SER A 86 5.27 -0.87 0.01
C SER A 86 4.64 -0.05 -1.14
N LEU A 87 4.63 -0.50 -2.39
CA LEU A 87 3.96 0.18 -3.50
C LEU A 87 2.45 0.35 -3.27
N GLY A 88 1.79 -0.60 -2.57
CA GLY A 88 0.42 -0.42 -2.10
C GLY A 88 0.25 0.78 -1.16
N GLY A 89 1.32 1.14 -0.41
CA GLY A 89 1.37 2.37 0.40
C GLY A 89 1.38 3.64 -0.46
N ALA A 90 2.11 3.64 -1.56
CA ALA A 90 2.04 4.72 -2.54
C ALA A 90 0.65 4.79 -3.21
N ALA A 91 0.05 3.63 -3.54
CA ALA A 91 -1.27 3.57 -4.15
C ALA A 91 -2.36 4.16 -3.24
N VAL A 92 -2.35 3.86 -1.92
CA VAL A 92 -3.33 4.45 -0.99
C VAL A 92 -3.15 5.96 -0.83
N LEU A 93 -1.90 6.47 -0.84
CA LEU A 93 -1.64 7.92 -0.84
C LEU A 93 -2.17 8.59 -2.11
N ALA A 94 -1.96 7.96 -3.27
CA ALA A 94 -2.43 8.48 -4.55
C ALA A 94 -3.96 8.49 -4.67
N ALA A 95 -4.63 7.47 -4.10
CA ALA A 95 -6.08 7.31 -4.21
C ALA A 95 -6.87 8.14 -3.20
N ALA A 96 -6.31 8.38 -2.01
CA ALA A 96 -7.09 8.88 -0.86
C ALA A 96 -7.71 10.26 -1.08
N GLY A 97 -7.04 11.15 -1.82
CA GLY A 97 -7.57 12.49 -2.10
C GLY A 97 -8.85 12.51 -2.94
N ASP A 98 -9.14 11.43 -3.67
CA ASP A 98 -10.32 11.28 -4.53
C ASP A 98 -11.45 10.48 -3.83
N LEU A 99 -11.33 10.19 -2.55
CA LEU A 99 -12.22 9.32 -1.79
C LEU A 99 -12.77 10.02 -0.55
N ASP A 100 -13.86 10.78 -0.69
CA ASP A 100 -14.46 11.60 0.38
C ASP A 100 -14.80 10.82 1.66
N SER A 101 -15.03 9.51 1.56
CA SER A 101 -15.33 8.67 2.71
C SER A 101 -14.10 8.36 3.57
N VAL A 102 -12.89 8.45 2.99
CA VAL A 102 -11.63 8.09 3.66
C VAL A 102 -11.17 9.22 4.57
N VAL A 103 -11.06 8.94 5.85
CA VAL A 103 -10.64 9.90 6.88
C VAL A 103 -9.26 9.59 7.46
N ALA A 104 -8.74 8.41 7.17
CA ALA A 104 -7.44 7.95 7.65
C ALA A 104 -6.70 7.11 6.61
N VAL A 105 -5.40 7.32 6.51
CA VAL A 105 -4.49 6.56 5.65
C VAL A 105 -3.31 6.07 6.48
N THR A 106 -2.91 4.83 6.27
CA THR A 106 -1.68 4.27 6.84
C THR A 106 -0.79 3.75 5.73
N THR A 107 0.47 4.16 5.75
CA THR A 107 1.52 3.60 4.90
C THR A 107 2.48 2.75 5.72
N ILE A 108 2.90 1.62 5.18
CA ILE A 108 3.89 0.72 5.79
C ILE A 108 4.99 0.48 4.77
N ALA A 109 6.23 0.87 5.07
CA ALA A 109 7.39 0.68 4.20
C ALA A 109 7.16 1.22 2.75
N ALA A 110 6.45 2.35 2.63
CA ALA A 110 6.07 2.92 1.34
C ALA A 110 7.18 3.80 0.75
N PRO A 111 7.37 3.82 -0.58
CA PRO A 111 8.19 4.81 -1.24
C PRO A 111 7.51 6.19 -1.22
N SER A 112 8.31 7.24 -1.08
CA SER A 112 7.86 8.64 -1.18
C SER A 112 7.68 9.12 -2.63
N ASP A 113 8.22 8.35 -3.56
CA ASP A 113 8.12 8.51 -5.00
C ASP A 113 7.95 7.12 -5.64
N PRO A 114 6.83 6.85 -6.34
CA PRO A 114 6.63 5.57 -7.04
C PRO A 114 7.71 5.28 -8.08
N GLY A 115 8.27 6.30 -8.74
CA GLY A 115 9.38 6.18 -9.71
C GLY A 115 10.64 5.57 -9.09
N HIS A 116 10.84 5.71 -7.80
CA HIS A 116 11.95 5.11 -7.07
C HIS A 116 11.97 3.57 -7.14
N VAL A 117 10.81 2.93 -7.27
CA VAL A 117 10.74 1.47 -7.49
C VAL A 117 11.46 1.06 -8.78
N ALA A 118 11.31 1.85 -9.85
CA ALA A 118 12.02 1.60 -11.10
C ALA A 118 13.54 1.78 -10.93
N GLU A 119 13.98 2.72 -10.11
CA GLU A 119 15.41 2.92 -9.82
C GLU A 119 15.99 1.77 -8.97
N ILE A 120 15.28 1.27 -7.98
CA ILE A 120 15.70 0.10 -7.18
C ILE A 120 15.91 -1.13 -8.08
N LEU A 121 15.08 -1.29 -9.09
CA LEU A 121 15.10 -2.44 -9.99
C LEU A 121 15.90 -2.22 -11.28
N LYS A 122 16.49 -1.05 -11.52
CA LYS A 122 17.06 -0.62 -12.80
C LYS A 122 17.98 -1.64 -13.47
N ASP A 123 18.86 -2.27 -12.70
CA ASP A 123 19.81 -3.26 -13.21
C ASP A 123 19.14 -4.54 -13.73
N ARG A 124 17.90 -4.79 -13.33
CA ARG A 124 17.08 -5.94 -13.73
C ARG A 124 16.08 -5.61 -14.82
N LEU A 125 15.89 -4.33 -15.15
CA LEU A 125 14.87 -3.88 -16.10
C LEU A 125 15.34 -3.84 -17.56
N THR A 126 16.64 -3.98 -17.84
CA THR A 126 17.15 -3.97 -19.22
C THR A 126 16.41 -4.96 -20.13
N PRO A 127 16.21 -6.24 -19.76
CA PRO A 127 15.45 -7.17 -20.59
C PRO A 127 13.98 -6.75 -20.75
N VAL A 128 13.36 -6.18 -19.70
CA VAL A 128 11.98 -5.70 -19.77
C VAL A 128 11.81 -4.62 -20.83
N PHE A 129 12.70 -3.64 -20.84
CA PHE A 129 12.64 -2.54 -21.82
C PHE A 129 13.01 -2.96 -23.25
N GLN A 130 13.87 -3.97 -23.40
CA GLN A 130 14.27 -4.47 -24.72
C GLN A 130 13.23 -5.39 -25.35
N GLN A 131 12.53 -6.20 -24.55
CA GLN A 131 11.64 -7.27 -25.01
C GLN A 131 10.16 -6.97 -24.71
N GLY A 132 9.85 -5.87 -24.01
CA GLY A 132 8.51 -5.52 -23.54
C GLY A 132 8.11 -6.23 -22.23
N THR A 133 8.60 -7.47 -22.02
CA THR A 133 8.38 -8.25 -20.80
C THR A 133 9.63 -9.05 -20.45
N ALA A 134 9.83 -9.31 -19.16
CA ALA A 134 10.86 -10.24 -18.69
C ALA A 134 10.51 -10.82 -17.31
N VAL A 135 11.07 -11.99 -16.99
CA VAL A 135 11.05 -12.52 -15.64
C VAL A 135 12.14 -11.83 -14.84
N ILE A 136 11.77 -11.21 -13.73
CA ILE A 136 12.70 -10.59 -12.78
C ILE A 136 12.51 -11.14 -11.37
N GLN A 137 13.57 -11.10 -10.57
CA GLN A 137 13.53 -11.46 -9.15
C GLN A 137 13.10 -10.26 -8.32
N ILE A 138 11.98 -10.39 -7.59
CA ILE A 138 11.47 -9.38 -6.68
C ILE A 138 11.17 -10.03 -5.34
N ALA A 139 11.77 -9.54 -4.26
CA ALA A 139 11.56 -10.07 -2.90
C ALA A 139 11.72 -11.59 -2.78
N GLY A 140 12.64 -12.18 -3.56
CA GLY A 140 12.93 -13.63 -3.54
C GLY A 140 12.01 -14.48 -4.42
N HIS A 141 11.10 -13.87 -5.19
CA HIS A 141 10.20 -14.58 -6.12
C HIS A 141 10.45 -14.15 -7.57
N GLU A 142 10.29 -15.08 -8.49
CA GLU A 142 10.28 -14.79 -9.92
C GLU A 142 8.91 -14.26 -10.34
N MET A 143 8.92 -13.16 -11.07
CA MET A 143 7.69 -12.53 -11.58
C MET A 143 7.90 -12.08 -13.03
N LEU A 144 6.98 -12.45 -13.91
CA LEU A 144 6.91 -11.91 -15.25
C LEU A 144 6.31 -10.49 -15.17
N VAL A 145 7.08 -9.49 -15.54
CA VAL A 145 6.68 -8.08 -15.52
C VAL A 145 6.76 -7.47 -16.91
N GLY A 146 5.95 -6.44 -17.15
CA GLY A 146 5.95 -5.69 -18.41
C GLY A 146 6.54 -4.28 -18.24
N ALA A 147 6.92 -3.68 -19.36
CA ALA A 147 7.43 -2.32 -19.38
C ALA A 147 6.38 -1.25 -18.97
N PRO A 148 5.06 -1.42 -19.24
CA PRO A 148 4.06 -0.40 -18.93
C PRO A 148 4.11 0.09 -17.48
N ILE A 149 4.23 -0.80 -16.48
CA ILE A 149 4.22 -0.38 -15.09
C ILE A 149 5.43 0.53 -14.74
N PHE A 150 6.61 0.25 -15.29
CA PHE A 150 7.80 1.05 -15.01
C PHE A 150 7.79 2.39 -15.73
N HIS A 151 7.17 2.47 -16.91
CA HIS A 151 6.92 3.76 -17.58
C HIS A 151 5.93 4.60 -16.78
N ASP A 152 4.85 4.01 -16.32
CA ASP A 152 3.82 4.71 -15.56
C ASP A 152 4.34 5.17 -14.18
N LEU A 153 5.11 4.33 -13.47
CA LEU A 153 5.75 4.70 -12.20
C LEU A 153 6.63 5.95 -12.32
N LYS A 154 7.36 6.11 -13.44
CA LYS A 154 8.21 7.28 -13.69
C LYS A 154 7.44 8.54 -14.03
N ASN A 155 6.18 8.44 -14.42
CA ASN A 155 5.32 9.54 -14.82
C ASN A 155 4.39 10.02 -13.71
N GLN A 156 4.76 9.83 -12.44
CA GLN A 156 3.97 10.25 -11.26
C GLN A 156 4.43 11.61 -10.71
N ASP A 157 4.66 12.59 -11.58
CA ASP A 157 5.23 13.91 -11.22
C ASP A 157 4.42 14.67 -10.17
N ASP A 158 3.12 14.40 -10.05
CA ASP A 158 2.21 15.04 -9.09
C ASP A 158 2.15 14.32 -7.73
N PHE A 159 2.91 13.23 -7.52
CA PHE A 159 2.76 12.38 -6.32
C PHE A 159 3.03 13.13 -5.02
N HIS A 160 4.05 13.96 -4.96
CA HIS A 160 4.30 14.83 -3.80
C HIS A 160 3.16 15.81 -3.53
N LYS A 161 2.51 16.31 -4.57
CA LYS A 161 1.34 17.16 -4.43
C LYS A 161 0.16 16.39 -3.83
N LYS A 162 -0.05 15.13 -4.23
CA LYS A 162 -1.08 14.26 -3.64
C LYS A 162 -0.84 14.05 -2.14
N ILE A 163 0.42 13.83 -1.71
CA ILE A 163 0.75 13.73 -0.29
C ILE A 163 0.49 15.06 0.44
N SER A 164 0.95 16.18 -0.11
CA SER A 164 0.84 17.49 0.55
C SER A 164 -0.58 18.06 0.59
N SER A 165 -1.47 17.59 -0.28
CA SER A 165 -2.89 17.98 -0.29
C SER A 165 -3.81 16.99 0.43
N LEU A 166 -3.25 15.90 0.99
CA LEU A 166 -4.04 14.88 1.69
C LEU A 166 -4.73 15.48 2.92
N SER A 167 -6.06 15.46 2.95
CA SER A 167 -6.88 15.93 4.07
C SER A 167 -7.12 14.86 5.14
N ALA A 168 -6.97 13.57 4.79
CA ALA A 168 -7.10 12.48 5.74
C ALA A 168 -5.94 12.44 6.73
N ALA A 169 -6.20 11.97 7.95
CA ALA A 169 -5.14 11.71 8.93
C ALA A 169 -4.16 10.66 8.40
N LEU A 170 -2.85 10.88 8.55
CA LEU A 170 -1.82 10.01 8.03
C LEU A 170 -1.01 9.34 9.14
N LEU A 171 -0.91 8.00 9.10
CA LEU A 171 0.05 7.23 9.88
C LEU A 171 1.13 6.66 8.96
N VAL A 172 2.36 7.07 9.17
CA VAL A 172 3.53 6.53 8.46
C VAL A 172 4.22 5.52 9.35
N MET A 173 4.37 4.29 8.89
CA MET A 173 5.07 3.22 9.60
C MET A 173 6.23 2.70 8.76
N HIS A 174 7.44 2.64 9.32
CA HIS A 174 8.62 2.19 8.57
C HIS A 174 9.68 1.63 9.49
N SER A 175 10.41 0.61 9.01
CA SER A 175 11.56 0.10 9.74
C SER A 175 12.82 0.89 9.40
N PRO A 176 13.60 1.34 10.40
CA PRO A 176 14.92 1.90 10.15
C PRO A 176 15.89 0.90 9.49
N GLN A 177 15.60 -0.40 9.60
CA GLN A 177 16.41 -1.50 9.05
C GLN A 177 15.85 -2.07 7.75
N ASP A 178 14.90 -1.38 7.10
CA ASP A 178 14.35 -1.81 5.81
C ASP A 178 15.45 -1.76 4.72
N GLY A 179 15.81 -2.92 4.19
CA GLY A 179 16.85 -3.06 3.17
C GLY A 179 16.34 -2.93 1.73
N VAL A 180 15.03 -2.66 1.52
CA VAL A 180 14.41 -2.53 0.20
C VAL A 180 14.00 -1.10 -0.08
N VAL A 181 13.20 -0.50 0.81
CA VAL A 181 12.79 0.90 0.75
C VAL A 181 13.40 1.61 1.96
N ASP A 182 14.34 2.51 1.70
CA ASP A 182 15.03 3.23 2.76
C ASP A 182 14.05 4.07 3.60
N VAL A 183 14.29 4.12 4.91
CA VAL A 183 13.46 4.86 5.89
C VAL A 183 13.36 6.36 5.59
N HIS A 184 14.27 6.94 4.81
CA HIS A 184 14.16 8.33 4.34
C HIS A 184 12.89 8.58 3.56
N ASN A 185 12.37 7.58 2.82
CA ASN A 185 11.07 7.68 2.16
C ASN A 185 9.93 7.99 3.15
N ALA A 186 9.93 7.34 4.31
CA ALA A 186 8.94 7.61 5.34
C ALA A 186 9.07 9.03 5.91
N MET A 187 10.30 9.52 6.06
CA MET A 187 10.55 10.89 6.50
C MET A 187 10.07 11.91 5.47
N ASP A 188 10.25 11.65 4.18
CA ASP A 188 9.81 12.52 3.10
C ASP A 188 8.27 12.54 3.00
N ILE A 189 7.61 11.37 3.08
CA ILE A 189 6.15 11.30 3.19
C ILE A 189 5.66 12.10 4.39
N TYR A 190 6.26 11.86 5.57
CA TYR A 190 5.86 12.54 6.80
C TYR A 190 6.07 14.05 6.73
N ARG A 191 7.18 14.53 6.16
CA ARG A 191 7.46 15.97 6.00
C ARG A 191 6.49 16.63 5.04
N SER A 192 6.17 15.96 3.93
CA SER A 192 5.30 16.50 2.87
C SER A 192 3.84 16.59 3.30
N ALA A 193 3.35 15.65 4.12
CA ALA A 193 1.95 15.59 4.51
C ALA A 193 1.56 16.71 5.49
N GLN A 194 0.28 17.09 5.45
CA GLN A 194 -0.32 18.01 6.44
C GLN A 194 -0.69 17.29 7.74
N MET A 195 -0.98 18.08 8.78
CA MET A 195 -1.56 17.54 10.02
C MET A 195 -3.04 17.19 9.83
N PRO A 196 -3.58 16.15 10.51
CA PRO A 196 -2.92 15.35 11.52
C PRO A 196 -2.08 14.21 10.92
N LYS A 197 -0.85 14.05 11.40
CA LYS A 197 0.06 12.98 10.97
C LYS A 197 0.83 12.38 12.14
N SER A 198 1.16 11.10 12.01
CA SER A 198 1.92 10.33 13.01
C SER A 198 2.98 9.49 12.34
N PHE A 199 4.07 9.21 13.06
CA PHE A 199 5.11 8.28 12.62
C PHE A 199 5.34 7.20 13.66
N VAL A 200 5.51 5.96 13.21
CA VAL A 200 5.87 4.83 14.06
C VAL A 200 7.04 4.06 13.44
N ALA A 201 8.15 3.98 14.16
CA ALA A 201 9.26 3.13 13.76
C ALA A 201 8.93 1.66 14.03
N LEU A 202 9.06 0.81 13.01
CA LEU A 202 8.95 -0.65 13.10
C LEU A 202 10.34 -1.25 13.33
N ASP A 203 10.93 -0.95 14.49
CA ASP A 203 12.31 -1.31 14.79
C ASP A 203 12.58 -2.82 14.65
N GLY A 204 13.66 -3.16 13.95
CA GLY A 204 14.08 -4.53 13.67
C GLY A 204 13.18 -5.30 12.69
N ALA A 205 12.24 -4.64 12.01
CA ALA A 205 11.45 -5.27 10.95
C ALA A 205 12.22 -5.28 9.63
N ASP A 206 12.02 -6.32 8.82
CA ASP A 206 12.36 -6.32 7.41
C ASP A 206 11.24 -5.69 6.57
N HIS A 207 11.50 -5.46 5.28
CA HIS A 207 10.53 -4.87 4.36
C HIS A 207 9.19 -5.61 4.31
N LEU A 208 9.20 -6.94 4.37
CA LEU A 208 8.00 -7.79 4.28
C LEU A 208 7.37 -8.09 5.64
N LEU A 209 7.87 -7.53 6.75
CA LEU A 209 7.40 -7.77 8.11
C LEU A 209 7.36 -9.27 8.47
N THR A 210 8.39 -10.02 8.05
CA THR A 210 8.43 -11.47 8.22
C THR A 210 8.69 -11.88 9.67
N ARG A 211 9.39 -11.03 10.46
CA ARG A 211 9.65 -11.29 11.86
C ARG A 211 8.34 -11.57 12.63
N PRO A 212 8.28 -12.67 13.38
CA PRO A 212 7.09 -13.02 14.14
C PRO A 212 6.59 -11.89 15.05
N GLY A 213 5.29 -11.63 15.01
CA GLY A 213 4.63 -10.61 15.84
C GLY A 213 4.60 -9.19 15.25
N VAL A 214 5.55 -8.80 14.42
CA VAL A 214 5.68 -7.41 13.91
C VAL A 214 4.45 -6.97 13.13
N ALA A 215 3.99 -7.75 12.16
CA ALA A 215 2.82 -7.39 11.36
C ALA A 215 1.53 -7.33 12.20
N ALA A 216 1.39 -8.22 13.18
CA ALA A 216 0.24 -8.19 14.10
C ALA A 216 0.29 -6.94 15.00
N TRP A 217 1.46 -6.62 15.55
CA TRP A 217 1.69 -5.42 16.34
C TRP A 217 1.43 -4.13 15.54
N ALA A 218 1.90 -4.07 14.29
CA ALA A 218 1.58 -2.96 13.39
C ALA A 218 0.06 -2.78 13.22
N GLY A 219 -0.67 -3.88 13.01
CA GLY A 219 -2.13 -3.85 12.91
C GLY A 219 -2.82 -3.37 14.20
N GLU A 220 -2.33 -3.74 15.38
CA GLU A 220 -2.85 -3.25 16.66
C GLU A 220 -2.63 -1.73 16.83
N ILE A 221 -1.46 -1.23 16.43
CA ILE A 221 -1.17 0.20 16.44
C ILE A 221 -2.12 0.94 15.51
N ILE A 222 -2.29 0.46 14.27
CA ILE A 222 -3.20 1.06 13.28
C ILE A 222 -4.62 1.12 13.85
N ALA A 223 -5.12 0.02 14.42
CA ALA A 223 -6.45 -0.05 14.99
C ALA A 223 -6.64 0.93 16.17
N SER A 224 -5.65 1.03 17.03
CA SER A 224 -5.67 1.98 18.16
C SER A 224 -5.60 3.43 17.68
N TRP A 225 -4.72 3.71 16.72
CA TRP A 225 -4.52 5.05 16.18
C TRP A 225 -5.75 5.56 15.43
N VAL A 226 -6.34 4.72 14.56
CA VAL A 226 -7.47 5.10 13.73
C VAL A 226 -8.75 5.33 14.53
N SER A 227 -8.90 4.70 15.70
CA SER A 227 -10.09 4.85 16.56
C SER A 227 -10.39 6.30 16.96
N ARG A 228 -9.41 7.19 16.83
CA ARG A 228 -9.58 8.63 17.04
C ARG A 228 -10.33 9.33 15.90
N TYR A 229 -10.35 8.73 14.70
CA TYR A 229 -10.85 9.36 13.48
C TYR A 229 -12.13 8.70 12.92
N VAL A 230 -12.53 7.53 13.46
CA VAL A 230 -13.65 6.72 12.99
C VAL A 230 -14.65 6.41 14.08
#